data_6d749bd6ebba8bc11a48282b123bc799
#
_entry.id   6d749bd6ebba8bc11a48282b123bc799
#
_cell.length_a   1.000
_cell.length_b   1.000
_cell.length_c   1.000
_cell.angle_alpha   90.00
_cell.angle_beta   90.00
_cell.angle_gamma   90.00
#
_symmetry.space_group_name_H-M   'P 1'
#
loop_
_entity.id
_entity.type
_entity.pdbx_description
1 polymer ?
#
loop_
_entity_poly.entity_id
_entity_poly.type
_entity_poly.pdbx_seq_one_letter_code
_entity_poly.pdbx_strand_id
1 'polypeptide(L)'
;FIKEKEEIVFSILPTATQYARNSFFAGLMPSEIAKKYPQYWKNEEDDGGKNLFEKELLEANLKRLGKSNLRWSYNKITNVAAGKKLVEQFHKLKENDMNFLVYNFVDMLSHARTEMEVIRELADDESAYRSLTISWLEHSPLLDVIKKASEEKMNLVITTDHGTIKVNQPVKIAGERNTNT
;
A
#
# COMPACT_ATOMS: atom_id res chain seq x y z
N PHE A 1 -13.91 9.84 -13.77
CA PHE A 1 -12.60 10.49 -13.62
C PHE A 1 -11.97 10.75 -14.98
N ILE A 2 -11.23 11.84 -15.09
CA ILE A 2 -10.34 12.14 -16.20
C ILE A 2 -8.91 11.96 -15.67
N LYS A 3 -8.08 11.19 -16.39
CA LYS A 3 -6.66 11.05 -16.03
C LYS A 3 -5.93 12.34 -16.33
N GLU A 4 -5.51 13.05 -15.31
CA GLU A 4 -4.81 14.33 -15.44
C GLU A 4 -3.30 14.11 -15.61
N LYS A 5 -2.74 13.15 -14.88
CA LYS A 5 -1.30 12.90 -14.86
C LYS A 5 -1.00 11.43 -14.56
N GLU A 6 0.10 10.95 -15.15
CA GLU A 6 0.73 9.69 -14.80
C GLU A 6 2.24 9.91 -14.68
N GLU A 7 2.82 9.39 -13.60
CA GLU A 7 4.26 9.49 -13.36
C GLU A 7 4.82 8.13 -13.00
N ILE A 8 6.01 7.86 -13.48
CA ILE A 8 6.80 6.69 -13.07
C ILE A 8 7.84 7.18 -12.09
N VAL A 9 7.86 6.57 -10.92
CA VAL A 9 8.82 6.88 -9.85
C VAL A 9 9.55 5.61 -9.42
N PHE A 10 10.76 5.76 -8.94
CA PHE A 10 11.49 4.65 -8.35
C PHE A 10 11.10 4.49 -6.87
N SER A 11 10.85 3.25 -6.46
CA SER A 11 10.76 2.92 -5.03
C SER A 11 12.14 3.00 -4.40
N ILE A 12 12.17 3.19 -3.08
CA ILE A 12 13.43 3.10 -2.34
C ILE A 12 13.94 1.66 -2.32
N LEU A 13 15.25 1.50 -2.08
CA LEU A 13 15.87 0.18 -1.88
C LEU A 13 16.16 -0.05 -0.39
N PRO A 14 15.91 -1.27 0.10
CA PRO A 14 15.27 -2.41 -0.57
C PRO A 14 13.78 -2.15 -0.81
N THR A 15 13.22 -2.76 -1.86
CA THR A 15 11.81 -2.61 -2.27
C THR A 15 10.85 -3.43 -1.41
N ALA A 16 11.16 -3.62 -0.14
CA ALA A 16 10.31 -4.32 0.80
C ALA A 16 9.28 -3.36 1.43
N THR A 17 8.07 -3.85 1.64
CA THR A 17 6.93 -3.09 2.17
C THR A 17 7.28 -2.36 3.47
N GLN A 18 8.06 -2.98 4.35
CA GLN A 18 8.51 -2.38 5.59
C GLN A 18 9.22 -1.04 5.36
N TYR A 19 10.17 -1.01 4.42
CA TYR A 19 10.95 0.19 4.13
C TYR A 19 10.17 1.17 3.26
N ALA A 20 9.65 0.69 2.14
CA ALA A 20 9.00 1.52 1.13
C ALA A 20 7.75 2.21 1.67
N ARG A 21 6.83 1.48 2.33
CA ARG A 21 5.57 2.04 2.81
C ARG A 21 5.75 2.94 4.01
N ASN A 22 6.59 2.56 4.97
CA ASN A 22 6.89 3.45 6.10
C ASN A 22 7.53 4.75 5.61
N SER A 23 8.46 4.69 4.65
CA SER A 23 9.07 5.88 4.04
C SER A 23 8.07 6.73 3.27
N PHE A 24 7.16 6.10 2.54
CA PHE A 24 6.08 6.78 1.83
C PHE A 24 5.21 7.61 2.78
N PHE A 25 4.74 7.03 3.87
CA PHE A 25 3.91 7.74 4.85
C PHE A 25 4.72 8.74 5.68
N ALA A 26 5.93 8.40 6.06
CA ALA A 26 6.78 9.30 6.83
C ALA A 26 7.33 10.47 5.98
N GLY A 27 7.47 10.32 4.66
CA GLY A 27 8.21 11.25 3.82
C GLY A 27 9.66 11.42 4.26
N LEU A 28 10.27 10.31 4.73
CA LEU A 28 11.63 10.21 5.25
C LEU A 28 12.25 8.88 4.83
N MET A 29 13.57 8.83 4.76
CA MET A 29 14.28 7.57 4.53
C MET A 29 14.22 6.67 5.79
N PRO A 30 14.32 5.33 5.66
CA PRO A 30 14.24 4.40 6.77
C PRO A 30 15.15 4.74 7.95
N SER A 31 16.40 5.09 7.67
CA SER A 31 17.37 5.48 8.70
C SER A 31 16.98 6.76 9.44
N GLU A 32 16.31 7.68 8.76
CA GLU A 32 15.79 8.91 9.38
C GLU A 32 14.58 8.63 10.25
N ILE A 33 13.70 7.70 9.82
CA ILE A 33 12.55 7.25 10.61
C ILE A 33 13.04 6.58 11.89
N ALA A 34 13.96 5.62 11.79
CA ALA A 34 14.53 4.90 12.92
C ALA A 34 15.18 5.86 13.94
N LYS A 35 15.85 6.90 13.45
CA LYS A 35 16.51 7.90 14.28
C LYS A 35 15.54 8.90 14.90
N LYS A 36 14.55 9.36 14.15
CA LYS A 36 13.66 10.47 14.54
C LYS A 36 12.40 9.99 15.28
N TYR A 37 11.94 8.78 14.93
CA TYR A 37 10.73 8.15 15.46
C TYR A 37 11.00 6.69 15.85
N PRO A 38 11.99 6.41 16.75
CA PRO A 38 12.37 5.04 17.11
C PRO A 38 11.20 4.22 17.65
N GLN A 39 10.20 4.85 18.26
CA GLN A 39 9.00 4.19 18.77
C GLN A 39 8.05 3.69 17.65
N TYR A 40 8.19 4.21 16.42
CA TYR A 40 7.40 3.82 15.24
C TYR A 40 8.18 2.97 14.25
N TRP A 41 9.46 2.73 14.54
CA TRP A 41 10.31 1.88 13.72
C TRP A 41 10.45 0.49 14.35
N LYS A 42 10.35 -0.53 13.51
CA LYS A 42 10.62 -1.92 13.86
C LYS A 42 11.74 -2.44 12.99
N ASN A 43 12.77 -3.05 13.60
CA ASN A 43 13.84 -3.72 12.88
C ASN A 43 13.38 -5.10 12.40
N GLU A 44 14.16 -5.72 11.50
CA GLU A 44 13.88 -7.08 10.99
C GLU A 44 13.76 -8.11 12.13
N GLU A 45 14.56 -7.95 13.17
CA GLU A 45 14.63 -8.86 14.32
C GLU A 45 13.48 -8.67 15.32
N ASP A 46 12.80 -7.54 15.28
CA ASP A 46 11.72 -7.26 16.22
C ASP A 46 10.48 -8.12 15.91
N ASP A 47 9.78 -8.57 16.95
CA ASP A 47 8.55 -9.31 16.78
C ASP A 47 7.40 -8.46 16.25
N GLY A 48 6.48 -9.11 15.49
CA GLY A 48 5.26 -8.52 15.01
C GLY A 48 5.38 -7.80 13.66
N GLY A 49 4.28 -7.15 13.26
CA GLY A 49 4.21 -6.45 11.97
C GLY A 49 5.11 -5.23 11.91
N LYS A 50 5.77 -5.05 10.79
CA LYS A 50 6.72 -3.96 10.56
C LYS A 50 6.07 -2.65 10.12
N ASN A 51 4.81 -2.70 9.70
CA ASN A 51 4.02 -1.56 9.18
C ASN A 51 2.80 -1.27 10.07
N LEU A 52 3.00 -1.23 11.39
CA LEU A 52 1.94 -1.00 12.35
C LEU A 52 1.66 0.49 12.59
N PHE A 53 2.64 1.35 12.34
CA PHE A 53 2.62 2.76 12.69
C PHE A 53 2.51 3.70 11.47
N GLU A 54 1.97 3.20 10.35
CA GLU A 54 1.79 3.98 9.12
C GLU A 54 0.97 5.25 9.36
N LYS A 55 -0.07 5.16 10.18
CA LYS A 55 -0.92 6.30 10.54
C LYS A 55 -0.18 7.36 11.35
N GLU A 56 0.59 6.95 12.33
CA GLU A 56 1.39 7.83 13.20
C GLU A 56 2.53 8.49 12.41
N LEU A 57 3.15 7.75 11.49
CA LEU A 57 4.17 8.29 10.59
C LEU A 57 3.57 9.33 9.62
N LEU A 58 2.38 9.06 9.10
CA LEU A 58 1.64 10.02 8.27
C LEU A 58 1.30 11.29 9.04
N GLU A 59 0.79 11.17 10.27
CA GLU A 59 0.51 12.32 11.14
C GLU A 59 1.75 13.16 11.39
N ALA A 60 2.87 12.52 11.71
CA ALA A 60 4.15 13.17 11.89
C ALA A 60 4.65 13.88 10.62
N ASN A 61 4.40 13.29 9.45
CA ASN A 61 4.70 13.88 8.16
C ASN A 61 3.87 15.13 7.89
N LEU A 62 2.55 15.04 8.03
CA LEU A 62 1.64 16.18 7.85
C LEU A 62 2.00 17.33 8.80
N LYS A 63 2.33 17.02 10.04
CA LYS A 63 2.79 18.02 11.02
C LYS A 63 4.09 18.69 10.58
N ARG A 64 5.06 17.93 10.07
CA ARG A 64 6.34 18.46 9.57
C ARG A 64 6.16 19.35 8.35
N LEU A 65 5.17 19.05 7.50
CA LEU A 65 4.79 19.85 6.34
C LEU A 65 3.93 21.07 6.67
N GLY A 66 3.68 21.36 7.96
CA GLY A 66 2.82 22.48 8.39
C GLY A 66 1.33 22.26 8.06
N LYS A 67 0.90 21.01 7.89
CA LYS A 67 -0.47 20.63 7.51
C LYS A 67 -1.29 20.05 8.69
N SER A 68 -0.97 20.46 9.90
CA SER A 68 -1.66 19.98 11.13
C SER A 68 -3.17 20.29 11.17
N ASN A 69 -3.63 21.27 10.42
CA ASN A 69 -5.05 21.67 10.40
C ASN A 69 -5.88 20.87 9.40
N LEU A 70 -5.27 20.03 8.54
CA LEU A 70 -6.02 19.20 7.62
C LEU A 70 -6.85 18.17 8.38
N ARG A 71 -8.12 18.06 8.01
CA ARG A 71 -8.97 16.94 8.41
C ARG A 71 -8.64 15.77 7.48
N TRP A 72 -8.14 14.70 8.04
CA TRP A 72 -7.73 13.56 7.25
C TRP A 72 -8.14 12.23 7.89
N SER A 73 -8.19 11.19 7.08
CA SER A 73 -8.40 9.81 7.53
C SER A 73 -7.37 8.86 6.96
N TYR A 74 -7.09 7.81 7.70
CA TYR A 74 -6.28 6.68 7.28
C TYR A 74 -7.08 5.38 7.48
N ASN A 75 -7.22 4.59 6.42
CA ASN A 75 -7.97 3.35 6.42
C ASN A 75 -7.15 2.26 5.73
N LYS A 76 -6.79 1.23 6.49
CA LYS A 76 -6.10 0.03 5.99
C LYS A 76 -7.12 -1.09 5.83
N ILE A 77 -7.36 -1.47 4.59
CA ILE A 77 -8.38 -2.45 4.23
C ILE A 77 -7.69 -3.79 3.98
N THR A 78 -7.89 -4.70 4.90
CA THR A 78 -7.26 -6.03 4.90
C THR A 78 -8.22 -7.16 4.52
N ASN A 79 -9.53 -6.87 4.43
CA ASN A 79 -10.54 -7.85 4.06
C ASN A 79 -11.78 -7.18 3.45
N VAL A 80 -12.64 -7.98 2.82
CA VAL A 80 -13.84 -7.52 2.12
C VAL A 80 -14.83 -6.83 3.06
N ALA A 81 -14.98 -7.32 4.30
CA ALA A 81 -15.92 -6.73 5.27
C ALA A 81 -15.52 -5.30 5.65
N ALA A 82 -14.24 -5.06 5.88
CA ALA A 82 -13.70 -3.72 6.13
C ALA A 82 -13.92 -2.78 4.92
N GLY A 83 -13.75 -3.29 3.71
CA GLY A 83 -14.03 -2.55 2.49
C GLY A 83 -15.52 -2.17 2.36
N LYS A 84 -16.43 -3.10 2.59
CA LYS A 84 -17.89 -2.83 2.58
C LYS A 84 -18.27 -1.79 3.63
N LYS A 85 -17.75 -1.91 4.83
CA LYS A 85 -17.96 -0.91 5.90
C LYS A 85 -17.48 0.48 5.50
N LEU A 86 -16.36 0.58 4.78
CA LEU A 86 -15.87 1.86 4.27
C LEU A 86 -16.85 2.47 3.25
N VAL A 87 -17.41 1.64 2.34
CA VAL A 87 -18.42 2.08 1.37
C VAL A 87 -19.69 2.60 2.07
N GLU A 88 -20.15 1.90 3.11
CA GLU A 88 -21.31 2.32 3.92
C GLU A 88 -21.04 3.65 4.64
N GLN A 89 -19.82 3.85 5.11
CA GLN A 89 -19.39 5.04 5.85
C GLN A 89 -18.75 6.11 4.94
N PHE A 90 -18.95 6.04 3.64
CA PHE A 90 -18.31 6.95 2.68
C PHE A 90 -18.56 8.44 2.99
N HIS A 91 -19.73 8.76 3.57
CA HIS A 91 -20.04 10.14 3.98
C HIS A 91 -18.98 10.74 4.91
N LYS A 92 -18.30 9.92 5.75
CA LYS A 92 -17.22 10.38 6.62
C LYS A 92 -15.97 10.80 5.85
N LEU A 93 -15.73 10.18 4.69
CA LEU A 93 -14.59 10.55 3.83
C LEU A 93 -14.80 11.93 3.19
N LYS A 94 -16.05 12.30 2.90
CA LYS A 94 -16.40 13.62 2.33
C LYS A 94 -16.14 14.77 3.29
N GLU A 95 -16.16 14.52 4.59
CA GLU A 95 -15.91 15.53 5.61
C GLU A 95 -14.42 15.88 5.76
N ASN A 96 -13.54 15.06 5.18
CA ASN A 96 -12.11 15.25 5.25
C ASN A 96 -11.57 16.01 4.04
N ASP A 97 -10.50 16.74 4.27
CA ASP A 97 -9.74 17.41 3.23
C ASP A 97 -8.84 16.40 2.48
N MET A 98 -8.44 15.29 3.13
CA MET A 98 -7.61 14.24 2.56
C MET A 98 -7.92 12.86 3.16
N ASN A 99 -7.96 11.83 2.32
CA ASN A 99 -8.20 10.46 2.77
C ASN A 99 -7.11 9.54 2.23
N PHE A 100 -6.55 8.71 3.10
CA PHE A 100 -5.54 7.71 2.74
C PHE A 100 -6.17 6.33 2.88
N LEU A 101 -6.15 5.57 1.79
CA LEU A 101 -6.69 4.21 1.72
C LEU A 101 -5.57 3.26 1.32
N VAL A 102 -5.31 2.25 2.13
CA VAL A 102 -4.36 1.19 1.83
C VAL A 102 -5.11 -0.10 1.55
N TYR A 103 -4.91 -0.65 0.37
CA TYR A 103 -5.43 -1.95 -0.03
C TYR A 103 -4.29 -2.91 -0.32
N ASN A 104 -4.20 -3.99 0.43
CA ASN A 104 -3.12 -4.97 0.31
C ASN A 104 -3.40 -6.09 -0.70
N PHE A 105 -4.50 -6.03 -1.45
CA PHE A 105 -4.93 -7.18 -2.26
C PHE A 105 -3.90 -7.58 -3.33
N VAL A 106 -3.34 -6.63 -4.06
CA VAL A 106 -2.38 -6.93 -5.13
C VAL A 106 -1.12 -7.57 -4.57
N ASP A 107 -0.66 -7.08 -3.43
CA ASP A 107 0.46 -7.66 -2.68
C ASP A 107 0.14 -9.09 -2.20
N MET A 108 -1.03 -9.29 -1.60
CA MET A 108 -1.50 -10.62 -1.19
C MET A 108 -1.63 -11.59 -2.36
N LEU A 109 -2.10 -11.13 -3.52
CA LEU A 109 -2.20 -11.95 -4.73
C LEU A 109 -0.81 -12.34 -5.24
N SER A 110 0.15 -11.43 -5.18
CA SER A 110 1.54 -11.69 -5.54
C SER A 110 2.18 -12.75 -4.65
N HIS A 111 1.97 -12.66 -3.33
CA HIS A 111 2.40 -13.70 -2.38
C HIS A 111 1.70 -15.03 -2.63
N ALA A 112 0.38 -15.03 -2.79
CA ALA A 112 -0.40 -16.24 -3.07
C ALA A 112 0.06 -16.95 -4.36
N ARG A 113 0.41 -16.20 -5.41
CA ARG A 113 0.99 -16.75 -6.65
C ARG A 113 2.30 -17.51 -6.38
N THR A 114 3.08 -17.07 -5.41
CA THR A 114 4.36 -17.73 -5.06
C THR A 114 4.15 -18.95 -4.17
N GLU A 115 3.19 -18.89 -3.25
CA GLU A 115 3.01 -19.87 -2.18
C GLU A 115 1.97 -20.94 -2.51
N MET A 116 0.95 -20.61 -3.31
CA MET A 116 -0.19 -21.48 -3.60
C MET A 116 -0.15 -21.99 -5.05
N GLU A 117 -0.05 -23.30 -5.23
CA GLU A 117 0.01 -23.94 -6.55
C GLU A 117 -1.19 -23.59 -7.43
N VAL A 118 -2.40 -23.64 -6.89
CA VAL A 118 -3.63 -23.29 -7.61
C VAL A 118 -3.60 -21.85 -8.15
N ILE A 119 -3.12 -20.90 -7.37
CA ILE A 119 -3.02 -19.50 -7.82
C ILE A 119 -1.90 -19.36 -8.85
N ARG A 120 -0.83 -20.11 -8.72
CA ARG A 120 0.27 -20.13 -9.70
C ARG A 120 -0.19 -20.67 -11.05
N GLU A 121 -1.03 -21.70 -11.07
CA GLU A 121 -1.62 -22.22 -12.31
C GLU A 121 -2.61 -21.24 -12.93
N LEU A 122 -3.45 -20.59 -12.12
CA LEU A 122 -4.43 -19.60 -12.59
C LEU A 122 -3.79 -18.28 -13.06
N ALA A 123 -2.60 -17.98 -12.61
CA ALA A 123 -1.84 -16.78 -12.92
C ALA A 123 -0.42 -17.13 -13.38
N ASP A 124 -0.30 -18.06 -14.32
CA ASP A 124 0.98 -18.59 -14.81
C ASP A 124 1.78 -17.54 -15.58
N ASP A 125 1.10 -16.62 -16.25
CA ASP A 125 1.71 -15.51 -16.97
C ASP A 125 1.22 -14.15 -16.49
N GLU A 126 1.80 -13.08 -17.03
CA GLU A 126 1.47 -11.69 -16.70
C GLU A 126 0.04 -11.31 -17.13
N SER A 127 -0.47 -11.87 -18.21
CA SER A 127 -1.82 -11.61 -18.72
C SER A 127 -2.87 -12.19 -17.78
N ALA A 128 -2.67 -13.45 -17.38
CA ALA A 128 -3.53 -14.13 -16.41
C ALA A 128 -3.52 -13.42 -15.04
N TYR A 129 -2.34 -13.02 -14.56
CA TYR A 129 -2.21 -12.26 -13.32
C TYR A 129 -2.98 -10.93 -13.37
N ARG A 130 -2.87 -10.17 -14.46
CA ARG A 130 -3.62 -8.93 -14.65
C ARG A 130 -5.12 -9.16 -14.73
N SER A 131 -5.54 -10.24 -15.41
CA SER A 131 -6.96 -10.62 -15.51
C SER A 131 -7.56 -10.93 -14.15
N LEU A 132 -6.86 -11.64 -13.27
CA LEU A 132 -7.28 -11.88 -11.89
C LEU A 132 -7.38 -10.56 -11.10
N THR A 133 -6.42 -9.67 -11.27
CA THR A 133 -6.42 -8.36 -10.59
C THR A 133 -7.60 -7.50 -11.05
N ILE A 134 -7.89 -7.47 -12.35
CA ILE A 134 -9.03 -6.73 -12.91
C ILE A 134 -10.34 -7.32 -12.40
N SER A 135 -10.51 -8.64 -12.50
CA SER A 135 -11.73 -9.32 -12.01
C SER A 135 -11.96 -9.06 -10.52
N TRP A 136 -10.91 -9.10 -9.71
CA TRP A 136 -11.03 -8.74 -8.30
C TRP A 136 -11.48 -7.29 -8.13
N LEU A 137 -10.86 -6.34 -8.86
CA LEU A 137 -11.19 -4.92 -8.75
C LEU A 137 -12.66 -4.67 -9.09
N GLU A 138 -13.16 -5.29 -10.16
CA GLU A 138 -14.55 -5.16 -10.63
C GLU A 138 -15.59 -5.62 -9.60
N HIS A 139 -15.21 -6.58 -8.74
CA HIS A 139 -16.09 -7.14 -7.71
C HIS A 139 -15.72 -6.67 -6.29
N SER A 140 -14.79 -5.73 -6.18
CA SER A 140 -14.28 -5.29 -4.88
C SER A 140 -14.99 -4.03 -4.36
N PRO A 141 -15.12 -3.85 -3.04
CA PRO A 141 -15.56 -2.61 -2.45
C PRO A 141 -14.69 -1.39 -2.83
N LEU A 142 -13.44 -1.62 -3.28
CA LEU A 142 -12.57 -0.54 -3.74
C LEU A 142 -13.17 0.17 -4.95
N LEU A 143 -13.71 -0.58 -5.92
CA LEU A 143 -14.37 0.03 -7.08
C LEU A 143 -15.58 0.86 -6.66
N ASP A 144 -16.35 0.42 -5.67
CA ASP A 144 -17.49 1.16 -5.15
C ASP A 144 -17.05 2.47 -4.48
N VAL A 145 -15.95 2.46 -3.73
CA VAL A 145 -15.34 3.67 -3.16
C VAL A 145 -14.91 4.63 -4.27
N ILE A 146 -14.25 4.12 -5.32
CA ILE A 146 -13.80 4.92 -6.48
C ILE A 146 -15.02 5.55 -7.20
N LYS A 147 -16.08 4.78 -7.43
CA LYS A 147 -17.32 5.29 -8.05
C LYS A 147 -17.94 6.43 -7.22
N LYS A 148 -18.09 6.21 -5.91
CA LYS A 148 -18.60 7.25 -4.99
C LYS A 148 -17.72 8.50 -4.97
N ALA A 149 -16.38 8.32 -4.96
CA ALA A 149 -15.46 9.46 -5.05
C ALA A 149 -15.60 10.24 -6.36
N SER A 150 -15.89 9.54 -7.47
CA SER A 150 -16.18 10.20 -8.76
C SER A 150 -17.50 10.98 -8.72
N GLU A 151 -18.57 10.40 -8.19
CA GLU A 151 -19.86 11.05 -8.02
C GLU A 151 -19.76 12.34 -7.19
N GLU A 152 -18.94 12.30 -6.16
CA GLU A 152 -18.67 13.43 -5.25
C GLU A 152 -17.59 14.38 -5.76
N LYS A 153 -17.10 14.18 -7.00
CA LYS A 153 -16.07 15.01 -7.65
C LYS A 153 -14.78 15.15 -6.84
N MET A 154 -14.40 14.12 -6.10
CA MET A 154 -13.16 14.07 -5.35
C MET A 154 -11.98 13.84 -6.31
N ASN A 155 -10.84 14.45 -6.03
CA ASN A 155 -9.59 14.12 -6.70
C ASN A 155 -9.08 12.77 -6.20
N LEU A 156 -8.59 11.94 -7.10
CA LEU A 156 -8.07 10.61 -6.79
C LEU A 156 -6.60 10.50 -7.22
N VAL A 157 -5.76 10.08 -6.29
CA VAL A 157 -4.37 9.68 -6.56
C VAL A 157 -4.24 8.18 -6.28
N ILE A 158 -3.83 7.43 -7.29
CA ILE A 158 -3.54 5.99 -7.16
C ILE A 158 -2.03 5.84 -7.24
N THR A 159 -1.46 5.15 -6.26
CA THR A 159 -0.02 4.93 -6.16
C THR A 159 0.28 3.57 -5.54
N THR A 160 1.55 3.18 -5.56
CA THR A 160 2.06 1.98 -4.89
C THR A 160 3.35 2.31 -4.14
N ASP A 161 3.66 1.55 -3.13
CA ASP A 161 4.90 1.67 -2.35
C ASP A 161 6.10 1.05 -3.09
N HIS A 162 5.89 0.00 -3.88
CA HIS A 162 6.87 -0.62 -4.77
C HIS A 162 6.16 -1.36 -5.91
N GLY A 163 6.93 -1.75 -6.91
CA GLY A 163 6.48 -2.60 -8.02
C GLY A 163 6.88 -4.06 -7.82
N THR A 164 6.60 -4.87 -8.83
CA THR A 164 7.05 -6.25 -8.95
C THR A 164 7.85 -6.43 -10.22
N ILE A 165 8.81 -7.36 -10.21
CA ILE A 165 9.57 -7.74 -11.38
C ILE A 165 9.55 -9.27 -11.56
N LYS A 166 9.31 -9.71 -12.78
CA LYS A 166 9.44 -11.13 -13.14
C LYS A 166 10.90 -11.43 -13.43
N VAL A 167 11.46 -12.42 -12.74
CA VAL A 167 12.82 -12.91 -12.96
C VAL A 167 12.78 -14.28 -13.66
N ASN A 168 13.65 -14.49 -14.63
CA ASN A 168 13.74 -15.75 -15.37
C ASN A 168 14.71 -16.77 -14.72
N GLN A 169 15.73 -16.26 -14.03
CA GLN A 169 16.75 -17.07 -13.37
C GLN A 169 16.96 -16.56 -11.94
N PRO A 170 16.24 -17.09 -10.95
CA PRO A 170 16.47 -16.74 -9.57
C PRO A 170 17.82 -17.30 -9.10
N VAL A 171 18.62 -16.49 -8.46
CA VAL A 171 19.90 -16.90 -7.86
C VAL A 171 19.78 -16.86 -6.34
N LYS A 172 20.08 -17.98 -5.69
CA LYS A 172 20.15 -18.02 -4.23
C LYS A 172 21.48 -17.44 -3.77
N ILE A 173 21.41 -16.32 -3.07
CA ILE A 173 22.56 -15.69 -2.45
C ILE A 173 22.58 -16.09 -0.96
N ALA A 174 23.71 -16.63 -0.49
CA ALA A 174 23.91 -16.82 0.93
C ALA A 174 24.23 -15.45 1.57
N GLY A 175 23.40 -15.01 2.47
CA GLY A 175 23.56 -13.75 3.20
C GLY A 175 23.25 -13.94 4.68
N GLU A 176 23.53 -12.95 5.47
CA GLU A 176 23.08 -12.90 6.86
C GLU A 176 21.54 -12.86 6.91
N ARG A 177 20.95 -13.40 7.99
CA ARG A 177 19.51 -13.49 8.17
C ARG A 177 18.78 -12.14 8.01
N ASN A 178 19.47 -11.06 8.34
CA ASN A 178 18.96 -9.69 8.30
C ASN A 178 18.98 -9.05 6.89
N THR A 179 19.48 -9.76 5.89
CA THR A 179 19.52 -9.30 4.49
C THR A 179 18.47 -9.95 3.60
N ASN A 180 17.63 -10.84 4.17
CA ASN A 180 16.55 -11.50 3.44
C ASN A 180 15.24 -10.74 3.68
N THR A 181 14.77 -10.11 2.67
CA THR A 181 13.42 -9.58 2.56
C THR A 181 12.72 -10.18 1.38
#